data_160b5a67b7e31d7732e59ba5a6e603d2
#
_entry.id   160b5a67b7e31d7732e59ba5a6e603d2
#
_cell.length_a   1.000
_cell.length_b   1.000
_cell.length_c   1.000
_cell.angle_alpha   90.00
_cell.angle_beta   90.00
_cell.angle_gamma   90.00
#
_symmetry.space_group_name_H-M   'P 1'
#
loop_
_entity.id
_entity.type
_entity.pdbx_description
1 polymer ?
#
loop_
_entity_poly.entity_id
_entity_poly.type
_entity_poly.pdbx_seq_one_letter_code
_entity_poly.pdbx_strand_id
1 'polypeptide(L)'
;FVSLHTLPAGTSRVPIEVFMAKFYKDKALENTYELPDWTKPLQVGAALTRERVARDTDFEGDNISAKNVNYCELTALYWLWKNRLQKEGAGGYYGLFHYRRILDLCDADVLRLEENGIDAVLSYPTLHEPDILEHHARYIKDADWEAMLRALRELQPEYYNALKHIGLQPYFYNYNMLIARHEVLKDYC
;
A
#
# COMPACT_ATOMS: atom_id res chain seq x y z
N PHE A 1 -2.12 9.93 -16.54
CA PHE A 1 -2.95 10.10 -15.35
C PHE A 1 -4.32 10.65 -15.73
N VAL A 2 -5.39 10.05 -15.22
CA VAL A 2 -6.76 10.46 -15.46
C VAL A 2 -7.42 10.72 -14.13
N SER A 3 -8.20 11.80 -14.02
CA SER A 3 -9.01 12.03 -12.83
C SER A 3 -10.18 11.04 -12.83
N LEU A 4 -10.27 10.21 -11.79
CA LEU A 4 -11.29 9.18 -11.68
C LEU A 4 -12.71 9.75 -11.78
N HIS A 5 -12.95 10.91 -11.18
CA HIS A 5 -14.26 11.55 -11.16
C HIS A 5 -14.74 12.09 -12.53
N THR A 6 -13.84 12.19 -13.52
CA THR A 6 -14.20 12.60 -14.88
C THR A 6 -14.60 11.42 -15.78
N LEU A 7 -14.43 10.19 -15.31
CA LEU A 7 -14.75 8.99 -16.06
C LEU A 7 -16.23 8.58 -15.85
N PRO A 8 -16.88 7.95 -16.84
CA PRO A 8 -18.23 7.43 -16.67
C PRO A 8 -18.24 6.33 -15.58
N ALA A 9 -19.31 6.28 -14.81
CA ALA A 9 -19.53 5.22 -13.84
C ALA A 9 -20.21 4.03 -14.51
N GLY A 10 -19.73 2.81 -14.23
CA GLY A 10 -20.38 1.57 -14.65
C GLY A 10 -21.63 1.26 -13.82
N THR A 11 -22.27 0.15 -14.14
CA THR A 11 -23.49 -0.33 -13.49
C THR A 11 -23.31 -1.68 -12.78
N SER A 12 -22.21 -2.37 -13.05
CA SER A 12 -21.92 -3.69 -12.50
C SER A 12 -21.16 -3.59 -11.17
N ARG A 13 -21.55 -4.41 -10.18
CA ARG A 13 -20.81 -4.49 -8.93
C ARG A 13 -19.45 -5.15 -9.17
N VAL A 14 -18.39 -4.50 -8.73
CA VAL A 14 -17.02 -4.99 -8.85
C VAL A 14 -16.54 -5.52 -7.49
N PRO A 15 -15.96 -6.73 -7.41
CA PRO A 15 -15.34 -7.20 -6.19
C PRO A 15 -14.18 -6.30 -5.78
N ILE A 16 -14.19 -5.85 -4.52
CA ILE A 16 -13.10 -5.05 -3.95
C ILE A 16 -12.92 -5.38 -2.47
N GLU A 17 -11.68 -5.47 -2.04
CA GLU A 17 -11.31 -5.66 -0.64
C GLU A 17 -10.06 -4.82 -0.32
N VAL A 18 -10.20 -3.84 0.57
CA VAL A 18 -9.10 -2.98 1.00
C VAL A 18 -8.85 -3.18 2.48
N PHE A 19 -7.60 -3.39 2.86
CA PHE A 19 -7.21 -3.54 4.25
C PHE A 19 -6.64 -2.24 4.80
N MET A 20 -7.15 -1.81 5.96
CA MET A 20 -6.62 -0.67 6.68
C MET A 20 -5.68 -1.15 7.78
N ALA A 21 -4.37 -0.92 7.61
CA ALA A 21 -3.37 -1.28 8.60
C ALA A 21 -3.57 -0.48 9.89
N LYS A 22 -3.73 -1.21 11.02
CA LYS A 22 -3.86 -0.65 12.37
C LYS A 22 -2.84 -1.28 13.30
N PHE A 23 -2.12 -0.46 14.04
CA PHE A 23 -1.17 -0.93 15.03
C PHE A 23 -1.70 -0.64 16.45
N TYR A 24 -1.40 -1.49 17.41
CA TYR A 24 -1.94 -1.34 18.77
C TYR A 24 -1.49 -0.07 19.52
N LYS A 25 -0.43 0.60 19.02
CA LYS A 25 0.05 1.90 19.54
C LYS A 25 -0.34 3.08 18.66
N ASP A 26 -1.24 2.90 17.72
CA ASP A 26 -1.73 4.01 16.91
C ASP A 26 -2.39 5.06 17.80
N LYS A 27 -2.14 6.33 17.47
CA LYS A 27 -2.78 7.44 18.17
C LYS A 27 -4.27 7.47 17.84
N ALA A 28 -5.08 7.87 18.82
CA ALA A 28 -6.50 8.13 18.59
C ALA A 28 -6.68 9.16 17.47
N LEU A 29 -7.69 8.93 16.62
CA LEU A 29 -8.09 9.90 15.61
C LEU A 29 -8.95 10.99 16.26
N GLU A 30 -8.69 12.24 15.90
CA GLU A 30 -9.50 13.38 16.34
C GLU A 30 -10.88 13.38 15.67
N ASN A 31 -10.93 12.95 14.41
CA ASN A 31 -12.15 12.82 13.62
C ASN A 31 -12.30 11.39 13.09
N THR A 32 -13.55 10.96 13.00
CA THR A 32 -13.89 9.70 12.34
C THR A 32 -14.57 10.01 11.01
N TYR A 33 -14.35 9.16 10.03
CA TYR A 33 -15.04 9.17 8.73
C TYR A 33 -15.65 7.80 8.47
N GLU A 34 -16.75 7.81 7.77
CA GLU A 34 -17.37 6.56 7.32
C GLU A 34 -16.50 5.93 6.24
N LEU A 35 -16.16 4.67 6.46
CA LEU A 35 -15.42 3.88 5.48
C LEU A 35 -16.41 3.03 4.69
N PRO A 36 -16.19 2.85 3.38
CA PRO A 36 -16.96 1.89 2.61
C PRO A 36 -16.85 0.47 3.21
N ASP A 37 -17.90 -0.34 3.07
CA ASP A 37 -18.00 -1.70 3.63
C ASP A 37 -16.90 -2.64 3.15
N TRP A 38 -16.30 -2.36 2.00
CA TRP A 38 -15.18 -3.11 1.47
C TRP A 38 -13.83 -2.77 2.13
N THR A 39 -13.78 -1.76 3.03
CA THR A 39 -12.58 -1.41 3.81
C THR A 39 -12.60 -2.14 5.14
N LYS A 40 -11.62 -3.02 5.36
CA LYS A 40 -11.52 -3.86 6.56
C LYS A 40 -10.32 -3.49 7.40
N PRO A 41 -10.50 -3.21 8.69
CA PRO A 41 -9.37 -3.05 9.60
C PRO A 41 -8.55 -4.35 9.69
N LEU A 42 -7.21 -4.24 9.59
CA LEU A 42 -6.26 -5.33 9.75
C LEU A 42 -5.22 -4.91 10.79
N GLN A 43 -5.15 -5.63 11.90
CA GLN A 43 -4.10 -5.37 12.90
C GLN A 43 -2.75 -5.84 12.38
N VAL A 44 -1.77 -4.91 12.28
CA VAL A 44 -0.38 -5.20 11.93
C VAL A 44 0.47 -5.36 13.19
N GLY A 45 1.54 -6.17 13.09
CA GLY A 45 2.40 -6.48 14.23
C GLY A 45 1.66 -7.24 15.34
N ALA A 46 0.61 -7.98 15.01
CA ALA A 46 -0.19 -8.70 15.98
C ALA A 46 0.58 -9.77 16.76
N ALA A 47 1.69 -10.27 16.21
CA ALA A 47 2.62 -11.17 16.89
C ALA A 47 3.36 -10.50 18.06
N LEU A 48 3.43 -9.17 18.11
CA LEU A 48 4.20 -8.40 19.10
C LEU A 48 3.40 -8.04 20.35
N THR A 49 2.10 -8.34 20.39
CA THR A 49 1.21 -7.96 21.48
C THR A 49 0.04 -8.93 21.66
N ARG A 50 -0.51 -8.97 22.88
CA ARG A 50 -1.77 -9.66 23.17
C ARG A 50 -3.00 -8.76 22.99
N GLU A 51 -2.79 -7.45 22.88
CA GLU A 51 -3.84 -6.47 22.62
C GLU A 51 -4.39 -6.66 21.22
N ARG A 52 -5.71 -6.55 21.07
CA ARG A 52 -6.41 -6.67 19.79
C ARG A 52 -7.16 -5.39 19.49
N VAL A 53 -6.81 -4.75 18.35
CA VAL A 53 -7.41 -3.50 17.85
C VAL A 53 -8.21 -3.69 16.57
N ALA A 54 -8.16 -4.89 16.00
CA ALA A 54 -8.99 -5.31 14.88
C ALA A 54 -9.30 -6.82 14.99
N ARG A 55 -10.36 -7.26 14.31
CA ARG A 55 -10.74 -8.67 14.23
C ARG A 55 -9.71 -9.46 13.42
N ASP A 56 -9.39 -8.95 12.23
CA ASP A 56 -8.42 -9.58 11.34
C ASP A 56 -7.01 -9.13 11.70
N THR A 57 -6.05 -10.03 11.63
CA THR A 57 -4.66 -9.76 12.02
C THR A 57 -3.68 -10.25 10.95
N ASP A 58 -2.54 -9.57 10.86
CA ASP A 58 -1.44 -9.99 9.99
C ASP A 58 -0.66 -11.21 10.53
N PHE A 59 -1.11 -11.81 11.64
CA PHE A 59 -0.45 -12.95 12.29
C PHE A 59 -1.01 -14.31 11.85
N GLU A 60 -2.12 -14.33 11.15
CA GLU A 60 -2.75 -15.56 10.65
C GLU A 60 -2.11 -16.00 9.31
N GLY A 61 -1.98 -17.32 9.12
CA GLY A 61 -1.42 -17.88 7.89
C GLY A 61 0.07 -17.57 7.68
N ASP A 62 0.49 -17.49 6.43
CA ASP A 62 1.86 -17.08 6.07
C ASP A 62 2.05 -15.59 6.35
N ASN A 63 3.00 -15.24 7.22
CA ASN A 63 3.12 -13.88 7.71
C ASN A 63 4.55 -13.51 8.16
N ILE A 64 4.78 -12.21 8.25
CA ILE A 64 5.99 -11.61 8.82
C ILE A 64 5.64 -10.64 9.97
N SER A 65 4.52 -10.87 10.66
CA SER A 65 3.97 -9.98 11.70
C SER A 65 5.00 -9.61 12.78
N ALA A 66 5.85 -10.55 13.20
CA ALA A 66 6.92 -10.30 14.17
C ALA A 66 7.99 -9.29 13.67
N LYS A 67 8.08 -9.04 12.38
CA LYS A 67 9.01 -8.08 11.77
C LYS A 67 8.42 -6.68 11.62
N ASN A 68 7.22 -6.42 12.14
CA ASN A 68 6.52 -5.15 11.97
C ASN A 68 7.33 -3.93 12.44
N VAL A 69 8.19 -4.07 13.44
CA VAL A 69 9.08 -2.98 13.91
C VAL A 69 9.93 -2.39 12.77
N ASN A 70 10.31 -3.21 11.78
CA ASN A 70 11.15 -2.81 10.66
C ASN A 70 10.36 -2.58 9.38
N TYR A 71 9.23 -3.28 9.21
CA TYR A 71 8.47 -3.29 7.96
C TYR A 71 7.16 -2.48 8.03
N CYS A 72 6.74 -2.04 9.21
CA CYS A 72 5.52 -1.25 9.40
C CYS A 72 4.32 -1.86 8.65
N GLU A 73 3.62 -1.07 7.85
CA GLU A 73 2.46 -1.47 7.06
C GLU A 73 2.76 -2.54 5.99
N LEU A 74 4.03 -2.73 5.63
CA LEU A 74 4.42 -3.78 4.68
C LEU A 74 4.17 -5.19 5.22
N THR A 75 4.01 -5.38 6.53
CA THR A 75 3.57 -6.67 7.07
C THR A 75 2.14 -6.99 6.67
N ALA A 76 1.27 -5.97 6.53
CA ALA A 76 -0.07 -6.13 5.98
C ALA A 76 -0.03 -6.47 4.48
N LEU A 77 0.83 -5.79 3.70
CA LEU A 77 0.98 -6.06 2.27
C LEU A 77 1.46 -7.49 2.02
N TYR A 78 2.46 -7.95 2.79
CA TYR A 78 2.93 -9.33 2.74
C TYR A 78 1.81 -10.32 3.06
N TRP A 79 1.06 -10.07 4.14
CA TRP A 79 -0.05 -10.92 4.55
C TRP A 79 -1.16 -10.97 3.48
N LEU A 80 -1.52 -9.81 2.89
CA LEU A 80 -2.47 -9.71 1.79
C LEU A 80 -2.00 -10.55 0.60
N TRP A 81 -0.73 -10.38 0.19
CA TRP A 81 -0.13 -11.16 -0.89
C TRP A 81 -0.24 -12.67 -0.66
N LYS A 82 0.18 -13.15 0.51
CA LYS A 82 0.23 -14.59 0.81
C LYS A 82 -1.14 -15.21 1.07
N ASN A 83 -2.04 -14.49 1.73
CA ASN A 83 -3.26 -15.09 2.27
C ASN A 83 -4.54 -14.67 1.52
N ARG A 84 -4.47 -13.69 0.61
CA ARG A 84 -5.61 -13.25 -0.19
C ARG A 84 -5.35 -13.38 -1.69
N LEU A 85 -4.24 -12.83 -2.19
CA LEU A 85 -3.97 -12.80 -3.63
C LEU A 85 -3.56 -14.15 -4.22
N GLN A 86 -3.17 -15.11 -3.39
CA GLN A 86 -2.84 -16.48 -3.85
C GLN A 86 -4.05 -17.43 -3.85
N LYS A 87 -5.23 -16.97 -3.41
CA LYS A 87 -6.42 -17.83 -3.39
C LYS A 87 -6.95 -18.06 -4.80
N GLU A 88 -7.40 -19.29 -5.05
CA GLU A 88 -8.12 -19.62 -6.28
C GLU A 88 -9.41 -18.80 -6.36
N GLY A 89 -9.69 -18.27 -7.55
CA GLY A 89 -10.87 -17.44 -7.80
C GLY A 89 -10.77 -16.02 -7.22
N ALA A 90 -9.62 -15.63 -6.68
CA ALA A 90 -9.39 -14.24 -6.33
C ALA A 90 -9.46 -13.38 -7.60
N GLY A 91 -10.12 -12.23 -7.49
CA GLY A 91 -10.31 -11.31 -8.62
C GLY A 91 -10.83 -9.96 -8.13
N GLY A 92 -11.01 -9.01 -9.06
CA GLY A 92 -11.40 -7.65 -8.72
C GLY A 92 -10.24 -6.82 -8.21
N TYR A 93 -10.49 -5.94 -7.26
CA TYR A 93 -9.50 -5.00 -6.72
C TYR A 93 -9.14 -5.31 -5.28
N TYR A 94 -7.88 -5.13 -4.96
CA TYR A 94 -7.35 -5.21 -3.60
C TYR A 94 -6.53 -3.98 -3.27
N GLY A 95 -6.44 -3.65 -1.99
CA GLY A 95 -5.67 -2.47 -1.58
C GLY A 95 -5.23 -2.45 -0.14
N LEU A 96 -4.40 -1.45 0.15
CA LEU A 96 -3.90 -1.16 1.49
C LEU A 96 -4.07 0.32 1.79
N PHE A 97 -4.66 0.62 2.95
CA PHE A 97 -4.75 1.94 3.57
C PHE A 97 -3.99 1.97 4.89
N HIS A 98 -3.64 3.17 5.33
CA HIS A 98 -3.14 3.40 6.67
C HIS A 98 -4.26 3.88 7.60
N TYR A 99 -4.12 3.70 8.91
CA TYR A 99 -5.16 4.08 9.86
C TYR A 99 -5.54 5.57 9.84
N ARG A 100 -4.65 6.44 9.35
CA ARG A 100 -4.87 7.91 9.24
C ARG A 100 -4.93 8.42 7.81
N ARG A 101 -4.80 7.54 6.84
CA ARG A 101 -4.76 7.92 5.42
C ARG A 101 -5.53 6.92 4.61
N ILE A 102 -6.41 7.42 3.79
CA ILE A 102 -7.21 6.64 2.85
C ILE A 102 -7.17 7.29 1.47
N LEU A 103 -7.46 6.52 0.45
CA LEU A 103 -7.92 7.06 -0.82
C LEU A 103 -9.43 7.24 -0.69
N ASP A 104 -9.90 8.47 -0.83
CA ASP A 104 -11.32 8.83 -0.67
C ASP A 104 -12.11 8.39 -1.91
N LEU A 105 -12.54 7.14 -1.89
CA LEU A 105 -13.29 6.48 -2.95
C LEU A 105 -14.61 5.95 -2.41
N CYS A 106 -15.65 6.09 -3.22
CA CYS A 106 -16.96 5.49 -2.98
C CYS A 106 -17.27 4.35 -3.97
N ASP A 107 -18.40 3.68 -3.79
CA ASP A 107 -18.81 2.57 -4.67
C ASP A 107 -18.91 2.98 -6.14
N ALA A 108 -19.34 4.21 -6.42
CA ALA A 108 -19.40 4.73 -7.79
C ALA A 108 -18.01 4.87 -8.42
N ASP A 109 -16.99 5.16 -7.61
CA ASP A 109 -15.61 5.23 -8.10
C ASP A 109 -15.07 3.85 -8.44
N VAL A 110 -15.42 2.83 -7.64
CA VAL A 110 -15.05 1.43 -7.93
C VAL A 110 -15.64 0.96 -9.25
N LEU A 111 -16.89 1.33 -9.55
CA LEU A 111 -17.50 1.04 -10.84
C LEU A 111 -16.75 1.70 -12.00
N ARG A 112 -16.27 2.93 -11.80
CA ARG A 112 -15.46 3.64 -12.80
C ARG A 112 -14.13 2.94 -13.08
N LEU A 113 -13.51 2.32 -12.07
CA LEU A 113 -12.25 1.59 -12.26
C LEU A 113 -12.42 0.47 -13.29
N GLU A 114 -13.43 -0.36 -13.10
CA GLU A 114 -13.69 -1.51 -13.99
C GLU A 114 -14.07 -1.09 -15.39
N GLU A 115 -15.06 -0.21 -15.53
CA GLU A 115 -15.60 0.22 -16.81
C GLU A 115 -14.58 0.96 -17.70
N ASN A 116 -13.58 1.57 -17.07
CA ASN A 116 -12.54 2.31 -17.78
C ASN A 116 -11.19 1.59 -17.84
N GLY A 117 -11.14 0.33 -17.43
CA GLY A 117 -9.92 -0.48 -17.51
C GLY A 117 -8.78 0.08 -16.66
N ILE A 118 -9.08 0.69 -15.51
CA ILE A 118 -8.07 1.24 -14.61
C ILE A 118 -7.46 0.12 -13.79
N ASP A 119 -6.15 -0.07 -13.88
CA ASP A 119 -5.45 -1.15 -13.19
C ASP A 119 -5.06 -0.80 -11.77
N ALA A 120 -4.74 0.47 -11.50
CA ALA A 120 -4.33 0.91 -10.16
C ALA A 120 -4.73 2.35 -9.85
N VAL A 121 -5.01 2.60 -8.57
CA VAL A 121 -5.24 3.93 -7.99
C VAL A 121 -4.17 4.16 -6.93
N LEU A 122 -3.48 5.29 -7.05
CA LEU A 122 -2.43 5.73 -6.14
C LEU A 122 -2.79 7.10 -5.57
N SER A 123 -2.16 7.47 -4.46
CA SER A 123 -2.21 8.85 -3.98
C SER A 123 -1.55 9.80 -4.98
N TYR A 124 -1.83 11.10 -4.87
CA TYR A 124 -1.04 12.09 -5.59
C TYR A 124 0.44 11.98 -5.22
N PRO A 125 1.35 12.14 -6.21
CA PRO A 125 2.77 12.14 -5.91
C PRO A 125 3.14 13.34 -5.04
N THR A 126 4.09 13.13 -4.13
CA THR A 126 4.72 14.21 -3.37
C THR A 126 5.85 14.82 -4.19
N LEU A 127 5.92 16.15 -4.24
CA LEU A 127 7.03 16.85 -4.89
C LEU A 127 8.23 16.93 -3.96
N HIS A 128 9.41 16.72 -4.52
CA HIS A 128 10.70 16.78 -3.85
C HIS A 128 11.68 17.65 -4.66
N GLU A 129 12.24 18.65 -4.03
CA GLU A 129 13.20 19.54 -4.67
C GLU A 129 14.61 19.33 -4.12
N PRO A 130 15.61 19.25 -5.01
CA PRO A 130 15.51 19.23 -6.48
C PRO A 130 15.05 17.87 -7.03
N ASP A 131 15.24 16.79 -6.27
CA ASP A 131 14.86 15.42 -6.63
C ASP A 131 14.71 14.54 -5.38
N ILE A 132 14.35 13.29 -5.58
CA ILE A 132 14.12 12.30 -4.50
C ILE A 132 15.42 12.03 -3.75
N LEU A 133 16.55 11.85 -4.43
CA LEU A 133 17.83 11.50 -3.80
C LEU A 133 18.32 12.62 -2.87
N GLU A 134 18.35 13.85 -3.34
CA GLU A 134 18.72 15.01 -2.55
C GLU A 134 17.76 15.25 -1.37
N HIS A 135 16.47 15.03 -1.59
CA HIS A 135 15.49 15.16 -0.52
C HIS A 135 15.72 14.11 0.58
N HIS A 136 15.89 12.83 0.20
CA HIS A 136 16.10 11.76 1.17
C HIS A 136 17.43 11.85 1.90
N ALA A 137 18.48 12.37 1.27
CA ALA A 137 19.78 12.62 1.90
C ALA A 137 19.70 13.52 3.16
N ARG A 138 18.65 14.32 3.28
CA ARG A 138 18.42 15.16 4.46
C ARG A 138 17.93 14.39 5.69
N TYR A 139 17.38 13.19 5.51
CA TYR A 139 16.68 12.42 6.55
C TYR A 139 17.28 11.03 6.81
N ILE A 140 18.02 10.50 5.85
CA ILE A 140 18.60 9.15 5.92
C ILE A 140 20.10 9.30 6.14
N LYS A 141 20.65 8.50 7.05
CA LYS A 141 22.10 8.45 7.29
C LYS A 141 22.82 7.83 6.09
N ASP A 142 23.94 8.40 5.68
CA ASP A 142 24.72 7.91 4.54
C ASP A 142 25.03 6.40 4.63
N ALA A 143 25.40 5.91 5.84
CA ALA A 143 25.68 4.49 6.04
C ALA A 143 24.48 3.58 5.78
N ASP A 144 23.28 4.01 6.15
CA ASP A 144 22.05 3.24 5.92
C ASP A 144 21.68 3.26 4.43
N TRP A 145 21.85 4.42 3.80
CA TRP A 145 21.64 4.59 2.36
C TRP A 145 22.59 3.70 1.54
N GLU A 146 23.88 3.74 1.85
CA GLU A 146 24.88 2.89 1.20
C GLU A 146 24.63 1.40 1.42
N ALA A 147 24.21 1.01 2.62
CA ALA A 147 23.85 -0.38 2.91
C ALA A 147 22.68 -0.85 2.04
N MET A 148 21.64 -0.03 1.91
CA MET A 148 20.50 -0.29 1.04
C MET A 148 20.92 -0.40 -0.43
N LEU A 149 21.75 0.52 -0.92
CA LEU A 149 22.25 0.48 -2.30
C LEU A 149 23.09 -0.77 -2.59
N ARG A 150 23.94 -1.19 -1.65
CA ARG A 150 24.70 -2.45 -1.78
C ARG A 150 23.77 -3.66 -1.86
N ALA A 151 22.83 -3.76 -0.92
CA ALA A 151 21.87 -4.87 -0.91
C ALA A 151 21.03 -4.92 -2.21
N LEU A 152 20.55 -3.77 -2.67
CA LEU A 152 19.77 -3.68 -3.90
C LEU A 152 20.60 -4.09 -5.13
N ARG A 153 21.86 -3.66 -5.19
CA ARG A 153 22.79 -4.00 -6.28
C ARG A 153 23.10 -5.50 -6.35
N GLU A 154 23.22 -6.13 -5.18
CA GLU A 154 23.55 -7.56 -5.08
C GLU A 154 22.32 -8.45 -5.30
N LEU A 155 21.19 -8.08 -4.73
CA LEU A 155 19.99 -8.92 -4.72
C LEU A 155 19.04 -8.64 -5.91
N GLN A 156 18.99 -7.40 -6.37
CA GLN A 156 18.05 -6.93 -7.38
C GLN A 156 18.69 -5.85 -8.28
N PRO A 157 19.66 -6.23 -9.14
CA PRO A 157 20.43 -5.26 -9.94
C PRO A 157 19.58 -4.43 -10.91
N GLU A 158 18.47 -4.99 -11.40
CA GLU A 158 17.54 -4.26 -12.27
C GLU A 158 16.85 -3.12 -11.50
N TYR A 159 16.41 -3.37 -10.27
CA TYR A 159 15.84 -2.32 -9.40
C TYR A 159 16.87 -1.28 -8.99
N TYR A 160 18.13 -1.67 -8.81
CA TYR A 160 19.22 -0.72 -8.59
C TYR A 160 19.38 0.27 -9.76
N ASN A 161 19.29 -0.21 -11.00
CA ASN A 161 19.34 0.65 -12.17
C ASN A 161 18.10 1.55 -12.29
N ALA A 162 16.91 0.98 -12.01
CA ALA A 162 15.68 1.77 -11.98
C ALA A 162 15.73 2.90 -10.92
N LEU A 163 16.27 2.62 -9.72
CA LEU A 163 16.41 3.61 -8.65
C LEU A 163 17.23 4.83 -9.08
N LYS A 164 18.29 4.65 -9.88
CA LYS A 164 19.11 5.77 -10.40
C LYS A 164 18.29 6.75 -11.24
N HIS A 165 17.33 6.23 -12.01
CA HIS A 165 16.45 7.07 -12.83
C HIS A 165 15.33 7.69 -12.02
N ILE A 166 14.66 6.88 -11.18
CA ILE A 166 13.57 7.32 -10.33
C ILE A 166 14.05 8.35 -9.32
N GLY A 167 15.24 8.14 -8.75
CA GLY A 167 15.82 9.02 -7.75
C GLY A 167 16.06 10.46 -8.22
N LEU A 168 16.27 10.66 -9.52
CA LEU A 168 16.44 11.97 -10.14
C LEU A 168 15.12 12.66 -10.52
N GLN A 169 13.98 12.04 -10.23
CA GLN A 169 12.67 12.63 -10.46
C GLN A 169 12.29 13.57 -9.32
N PRO A 170 11.61 14.70 -9.64
CA PRO A 170 11.15 15.64 -8.62
C PRO A 170 9.83 15.22 -7.95
N TYR A 171 9.35 14.01 -8.16
CA TYR A 171 8.10 13.51 -7.59
C TYR A 171 8.21 12.05 -7.19
N PHE A 172 7.48 11.68 -6.13
CA PHE A 172 7.49 10.34 -5.57
C PHE A 172 6.11 9.91 -5.08
N TYR A 173 5.72 8.66 -5.40
CA TYR A 173 4.54 8.02 -4.87
C TYR A 173 4.90 7.32 -3.55
N ASN A 174 4.63 7.98 -2.45
CA ASN A 174 4.95 7.48 -1.13
C ASN A 174 3.71 6.94 -0.41
N TYR A 175 3.91 6.48 0.84
CA TYR A 175 2.91 5.95 1.79
C TYR A 175 2.48 4.50 1.59
N ASN A 176 2.91 3.76 0.58
CA ASN A 176 2.50 2.36 0.36
C ASN A 176 0.97 2.18 0.36
N MET A 177 0.23 3.20 -0.07
CA MET A 177 -1.23 3.15 -0.20
C MET A 177 -1.60 3.00 -1.66
N LEU A 178 -2.37 1.97 -1.95
CA LEU A 178 -2.83 1.72 -3.31
C LEU A 178 -4.09 0.86 -3.30
N ILE A 179 -4.82 0.94 -4.39
CA ILE A 179 -5.83 -0.05 -4.79
C ILE A 179 -5.45 -0.50 -6.19
N ALA A 180 -5.37 -1.81 -6.44
CA ALA A 180 -5.03 -2.31 -7.76
C ALA A 180 -5.80 -3.60 -8.08
N ARG A 181 -5.91 -3.91 -9.38
CA ARG A 181 -6.41 -5.20 -9.84
C ARG A 181 -5.62 -6.33 -9.21
N HIS A 182 -6.30 -7.43 -8.97
CA HIS A 182 -5.72 -8.63 -8.35
C HIS A 182 -4.36 -9.01 -8.97
N GLU A 183 -4.31 -9.16 -10.29
CA GLU A 183 -3.08 -9.57 -11.00
C GLU A 183 -1.96 -8.54 -10.84
N VAL A 184 -2.28 -7.26 -10.98
CA VAL A 184 -1.31 -6.17 -10.86
C VAL A 184 -0.72 -6.11 -9.45
N LEU A 185 -1.56 -6.23 -8.41
CA LEU A 185 -1.08 -6.21 -7.04
C LEU A 185 -0.30 -7.48 -6.68
N LYS A 186 -0.71 -8.62 -7.22
CA LYS A 186 -0.01 -9.89 -7.03
C LYS A 186 1.40 -9.89 -7.64
N ASP A 187 1.54 -9.30 -8.84
CA ASP A 187 2.84 -9.18 -9.52
C ASP A 187 3.74 -8.13 -8.85
N TYR A 188 3.14 -7.09 -8.26
CA TYR A 188 3.86 -6.07 -7.51
C TYR A 188 4.47 -6.61 -6.21
N CYS A 189 3.81 -7.54 -5.52
CA CYS A 189 4.26 -8.11 -4.24
C CYS A 189 5.29 -9.23 -4.40
#